data_37527342eef76822d3db1e71ff420255
#
_entry.id   37527342eef76822d3db1e71ff420255
#
_cell.length_a   1.000
_cell.length_b   1.000
_cell.length_c   1.000
_cell.angle_alpha   90.00
_cell.angle_beta   90.00
_cell.angle_gamma   90.00
#
_symmetry.space_group_name_H-M   'P 1'
#
loop_
_entity.id
_entity.type
_entity.pdbx_description
1 polymer ?
#
loop_
_entity_poly.entity_id
_entity_poly.type
_entity_poly.pdbx_seq_one_letter_code
_entity_poly.pdbx_strand_id
1 'polypeptide(L)'
;MSNPVIDNVSSPESRGKRIRFIREHLLSFTREDFCRDSNFTAQSLKGWELAWGGGLSQQGAVKIVKRAKELNIYCTESWLMHGIGKNATKITKDLDIQEGDESHIAKELLLFRELQNSIDTVIRDDGMIPFLYPGNYVGGIIVNNIESAIGKDCIIIADNDEVFVRILRHGEEPARYDLVCLNEKTTLVKKEIKNTAIKFAAPIVWIRRIFRENNY
;
A
#
# COMPACT_ATOMS: atom_id res chain seq x y z
N MET A 1 -11.56 22.38 10.78
CA MET A 1 -10.66 21.27 11.11
C MET A 1 -10.27 20.68 9.76
N SER A 2 -9.01 20.85 9.33
CA SER A 2 -8.51 20.35 8.08
C SER A 2 -8.46 18.82 8.17
N ASN A 3 -9.07 18.12 7.18
CA ASN A 3 -8.92 16.68 7.02
C ASN A 3 -7.43 16.32 7.00
N PRO A 4 -7.01 15.28 7.70
CA PRO A 4 -5.63 14.82 7.65
C PRO A 4 -5.29 14.46 6.21
N VAL A 5 -4.18 14.96 5.72
CA VAL A 5 -3.60 14.54 4.44
C VAL A 5 -3.09 13.13 4.63
N ILE A 6 -3.96 12.14 4.41
CA ILE A 6 -3.52 10.77 4.16
C ILE A 6 -2.68 10.86 2.88
N ASP A 7 -1.43 10.44 2.95
CA ASP A 7 -0.50 10.49 1.81
C ASP A 7 -1.18 9.77 0.65
N ASN A 8 -1.69 10.53 -0.33
CA ASN A 8 -2.45 9.97 -1.44
C ASN A 8 -1.50 9.13 -2.29
N VAL A 9 -1.56 7.81 -2.07
CA VAL A 9 -0.68 6.82 -2.74
C VAL A 9 -0.75 6.94 -4.26
N SER A 10 -1.83 7.48 -4.79
CA SER A 10 -2.03 7.74 -6.22
C SER A 10 -1.62 9.15 -6.66
N SER A 11 -1.10 9.99 -5.74
CA SER A 11 -0.69 11.36 -6.08
C SER A 11 0.44 11.39 -7.10
N PRO A 12 0.56 12.47 -7.89
CA PRO A 12 1.69 12.64 -8.81
C PRO A 12 3.06 12.50 -8.14
N GLU A 13 3.19 13.01 -6.90
CA GLU A 13 4.42 12.94 -6.09
C GLU A 13 4.74 11.49 -5.69
N SER A 14 3.71 10.73 -5.28
CA SER A 14 3.87 9.32 -4.92
C SER A 14 4.27 8.46 -6.12
N ARG A 15 3.70 8.74 -7.31
CA ARG A 15 4.13 8.11 -8.57
C ARG A 15 5.59 8.43 -8.88
N GLY A 16 5.99 9.70 -8.72
CA GLY A 16 7.37 10.16 -8.91
C GLY A 16 8.36 9.47 -7.96
N LYS A 17 7.99 9.31 -6.68
CA LYS A 17 8.79 8.58 -5.70
C LYS A 17 9.00 7.11 -6.13
N ARG A 18 7.97 6.44 -6.68
CA ARG A 18 8.08 5.05 -7.16
C ARG A 18 9.00 4.91 -8.38
N ILE A 19 8.96 5.86 -9.33
CA ILE A 19 9.92 5.88 -10.46
C ILE A 19 11.34 6.02 -9.92
N ARG A 20 11.55 6.98 -9.02
CA ARG A 20 12.86 7.22 -8.41
C ARG A 20 13.37 5.99 -7.66
N PHE A 21 12.50 5.28 -6.95
CA PHE A 21 12.83 4.03 -6.28
C PHE A 21 13.39 2.98 -7.26
N ILE A 22 12.75 2.79 -8.43
CA ILE A 22 13.28 1.87 -9.45
C ILE A 22 14.66 2.32 -9.91
N ARG A 23 14.80 3.58 -10.28
CA ARG A 23 16.02 4.11 -10.88
C ARG A 23 17.20 4.17 -9.90
N GLU A 24 16.98 4.76 -8.72
CA GLU A 24 18.05 5.01 -7.74
C GLU A 24 18.33 3.78 -6.87
N HIS A 25 17.29 3.18 -6.28
CA HIS A 25 17.48 2.11 -5.29
C HIS A 25 17.65 0.72 -5.91
N LEU A 26 16.91 0.40 -6.98
CA LEU A 26 17.05 -0.91 -7.59
C LEU A 26 18.18 -0.98 -8.62
N LEU A 27 18.41 0.09 -9.36
CA LEU A 27 19.37 0.11 -10.48
C LEU A 27 20.62 0.94 -10.21
N SER A 28 20.58 1.93 -9.32
CA SER A 28 21.65 2.91 -9.08
C SER A 28 21.99 3.73 -10.36
N PHE A 29 20.99 4.05 -11.17
CA PHE A 29 21.14 4.71 -12.46
C PHE A 29 20.93 6.22 -12.37
N THR A 30 21.69 6.99 -13.19
CA THR A 30 21.34 8.37 -13.54
C THR A 30 20.06 8.39 -14.37
N ARG A 31 19.47 9.57 -14.61
CA ARG A 31 18.31 9.69 -15.52
C ARG A 31 18.68 9.36 -16.94
N GLU A 32 19.86 9.76 -17.35
CA GLU A 32 20.45 9.51 -18.68
C GLU A 32 20.62 7.99 -18.90
N ASP A 33 21.16 7.26 -17.92
CA ASP A 33 21.33 5.81 -18.03
C ASP A 33 19.98 5.09 -18.09
N PHE A 34 19.01 5.51 -17.28
CA PHE A 34 17.68 4.91 -17.29
C PHE A 34 16.94 5.14 -18.62
N CYS A 35 17.17 6.29 -19.26
CA CYS A 35 16.56 6.66 -20.54
C CYS A 35 17.31 6.12 -21.75
N ARG A 36 18.54 5.60 -21.58
CA ARG A 36 19.32 5.06 -22.71
C ARG A 36 18.52 3.97 -23.42
N ASP A 37 18.42 4.04 -24.72
CA ASP A 37 17.67 3.12 -25.59
C ASP A 37 16.16 3.04 -25.28
N SER A 38 15.60 4.03 -24.57
CA SER A 38 14.18 4.13 -24.29
C SER A 38 13.47 5.12 -25.25
N ASN A 39 12.14 5.08 -25.26
CA ASN A 39 11.33 6.00 -26.07
C ASN A 39 10.85 7.25 -25.29
N PHE A 40 11.61 7.66 -24.28
CA PHE A 40 11.40 8.90 -23.51
C PHE A 40 12.74 9.51 -23.10
N THR A 41 12.73 10.81 -22.80
CA THR A 41 13.95 11.58 -22.52
C THR A 41 14.19 11.73 -21.03
N ALA A 42 15.43 12.01 -20.62
CA ALA A 42 15.78 12.34 -19.23
C ALA A 42 14.99 13.55 -18.70
N GLN A 43 14.64 14.52 -19.58
CA GLN A 43 13.81 15.66 -19.22
C GLN A 43 12.35 15.22 -18.89
N SER A 44 11.77 14.33 -19.70
CA SER A 44 10.44 13.74 -19.41
C SER A 44 10.45 12.96 -18.11
N LEU A 45 11.48 12.14 -17.90
CA LEU A 45 11.66 11.36 -16.66
C LEU A 45 11.77 12.30 -15.45
N LYS A 46 12.55 13.38 -15.54
CA LYS A 46 12.67 14.39 -14.49
C LYS A 46 11.31 15.01 -14.17
N GLY A 47 10.52 15.36 -15.18
CA GLY A 47 9.17 15.89 -14.98
C GLY A 47 8.24 14.93 -14.26
N TRP A 48 8.30 13.62 -14.59
CA TRP A 48 7.53 12.60 -13.92
C TRP A 48 7.95 12.37 -12.47
N GLU A 49 9.27 12.34 -12.20
CA GLU A 49 9.81 12.18 -10.84
C GLU A 49 9.52 13.38 -9.93
N LEU A 50 9.42 14.58 -10.48
CA LEU A 50 9.17 15.83 -9.75
C LEU A 50 7.69 16.25 -9.77
N ALA A 51 6.83 15.42 -10.33
CA ALA A 51 5.39 15.68 -10.47
C ALA A 51 5.03 16.96 -11.27
N TRP A 52 5.89 17.39 -12.19
CA TRP A 52 5.63 18.56 -13.03
C TRP A 52 4.46 18.32 -13.98
N GLY A 53 3.58 19.31 -14.13
CA GLY A 53 2.45 19.23 -15.07
C GLY A 53 1.49 18.04 -14.80
N GLY A 54 1.32 17.65 -13.53
CA GLY A 54 0.50 16.49 -13.16
C GLY A 54 1.28 15.18 -13.08
N GLY A 55 2.61 15.20 -13.31
CA GLY A 55 3.49 14.05 -13.10
C GLY A 55 3.34 12.93 -14.13
N LEU A 56 3.52 11.69 -13.69
CA LEU A 56 3.44 10.52 -14.56
C LEU A 56 2.02 10.28 -15.06
N SER A 57 1.83 10.30 -16.38
CA SER A 57 0.59 9.91 -17.06
C SER A 57 0.49 8.38 -17.24
N GLN A 58 -0.69 7.88 -17.58
CA GLN A 58 -0.89 6.45 -17.90
C GLN A 58 0.01 6.00 -19.06
N GLN A 59 0.12 6.79 -20.12
CA GLN A 59 1.02 6.48 -21.25
C GLN A 59 2.49 6.49 -20.82
N GLY A 60 2.87 7.38 -19.93
CA GLY A 60 4.20 7.40 -19.31
C GLY A 60 4.46 6.13 -18.47
N ALA A 61 3.46 5.67 -17.72
CA ALA A 61 3.58 4.44 -16.92
C ALA A 61 3.85 3.21 -17.78
N VAL A 62 3.15 3.05 -18.90
CA VAL A 62 3.41 1.96 -19.88
C VAL A 62 4.87 1.97 -20.35
N LYS A 63 5.42 3.17 -20.67
CA LYS A 63 6.81 3.31 -21.10
C LYS A 63 7.81 2.94 -19.99
N ILE A 64 7.55 3.37 -18.75
CA ILE A 64 8.39 3.04 -17.58
C ILE A 64 8.35 1.54 -17.29
N VAL A 65 7.17 0.90 -17.31
CA VAL A 65 7.02 -0.55 -17.08
C VAL A 65 7.78 -1.35 -18.15
N LYS A 66 7.65 -0.95 -19.43
CA LYS A 66 8.41 -1.58 -20.52
C LYS A 66 9.90 -1.46 -20.27
N ARG A 67 10.39 -0.25 -19.93
CA ARG A 67 11.82 -0.02 -19.67
C ARG A 67 12.31 -0.80 -18.44
N ALA A 68 11.54 -0.85 -17.37
CA ALA A 68 11.84 -1.63 -16.19
C ALA A 68 12.04 -3.11 -16.53
N LYS A 69 11.14 -3.70 -17.36
CA LYS A 69 11.24 -5.07 -17.83
C LYS A 69 12.52 -5.34 -18.63
N GLU A 70 12.90 -4.43 -19.54
CA GLU A 70 14.16 -4.51 -20.31
C GLU A 70 15.39 -4.50 -19.39
N LEU A 71 15.29 -3.87 -18.23
CA LEU A 71 16.34 -3.80 -17.21
C LEU A 71 16.22 -4.89 -16.13
N ASN A 72 15.46 -5.95 -16.39
CA ASN A 72 15.21 -7.06 -15.45
C ASN A 72 14.61 -6.60 -14.11
N ILE A 73 13.71 -5.61 -14.15
CA ILE A 73 12.91 -5.17 -13.02
C ILE A 73 11.45 -5.59 -13.25
N TYR A 74 10.89 -6.32 -12.29
CA TYR A 74 9.44 -6.50 -12.20
C TYR A 74 8.80 -5.20 -11.72
N CYS A 75 7.82 -4.72 -12.47
CA CYS A 75 7.02 -3.55 -12.12
C CYS A 75 5.70 -3.62 -12.88
N THR A 76 4.58 -3.30 -12.22
CA THR A 76 3.27 -3.20 -12.85
C THR A 76 2.81 -1.75 -12.96
N GLU A 77 1.93 -1.46 -13.92
CA GLU A 77 1.30 -0.13 -14.04
C GLU A 77 0.46 0.19 -12.79
N SER A 78 -0.25 -0.80 -12.26
CA SER A 78 -1.07 -0.66 -11.05
C SER A 78 -0.23 -0.23 -9.84
N TRP A 79 0.93 -0.86 -9.66
CA TRP A 79 1.86 -0.44 -8.60
C TRP A 79 2.43 0.94 -8.87
N LEU A 80 2.87 1.21 -10.09
CA LEU A 80 3.51 2.48 -10.44
C LEU A 80 2.55 3.67 -10.28
N MET A 81 1.30 3.52 -10.73
CA MET A 81 0.30 4.58 -10.69
C MET A 81 -0.40 4.69 -9.33
N HIS A 82 -0.67 3.56 -8.68
CA HIS A 82 -1.60 3.51 -7.53
C HIS A 82 -1.02 2.84 -6.29
N GLY A 83 0.22 2.30 -6.37
CA GLY A 83 0.83 1.56 -5.26
C GLY A 83 0.14 0.22 -4.97
N ILE A 84 -0.60 -0.33 -5.95
CA ILE A 84 -1.37 -1.57 -5.80
C ILE A 84 -0.57 -2.73 -6.37
N GLY A 85 -0.52 -3.85 -5.63
CA GLY A 85 0.21 -5.05 -6.03
C GLY A 85 1.61 -5.14 -5.43
N LYS A 86 2.43 -6.00 -6.01
CA LYS A 86 3.80 -6.25 -5.56
C LYS A 86 4.70 -5.06 -5.88
N ASN A 87 5.51 -4.67 -4.93
CA ASN A 87 6.53 -3.63 -5.14
C ASN A 87 7.49 -4.00 -6.27
N ALA A 88 7.98 -2.98 -6.99
CA ALA A 88 9.03 -3.19 -7.98
C ALA A 88 10.25 -3.88 -7.34
N THR A 89 10.77 -4.89 -8.03
CA THR A 89 11.90 -5.70 -7.56
C THR A 89 12.71 -6.24 -8.73
N LYS A 90 13.98 -6.60 -8.50
CA LYS A 90 14.80 -7.28 -9.52
C LYS A 90 14.18 -8.64 -9.84
N ILE A 91 14.12 -8.99 -11.13
CA ILE A 91 13.67 -10.32 -11.57
C ILE A 91 14.77 -11.32 -11.22
N THR A 92 14.44 -12.25 -10.32
CA THR A 92 15.26 -13.42 -10.00
C THR A 92 14.56 -14.66 -10.52
N LYS A 93 15.28 -15.78 -10.68
CA LYS A 93 14.71 -17.04 -11.21
C LYS A 93 13.54 -17.60 -10.38
N ASP A 94 13.41 -17.13 -9.12
CA ASP A 94 12.38 -17.59 -8.18
C ASP A 94 11.17 -16.64 -8.09
N LEU A 95 11.04 -15.71 -9.04
CA LEU A 95 9.92 -14.76 -9.04
C LEU A 95 8.69 -15.42 -9.69
N ASP A 96 7.79 -15.89 -8.84
CA ASP A 96 6.48 -16.42 -9.27
C ASP A 96 5.55 -15.22 -9.56
N ILE A 97 5.35 -14.92 -10.85
CA ILE A 97 4.55 -13.76 -11.30
C ILE A 97 3.19 -14.29 -11.74
N GLN A 98 2.19 -14.19 -10.88
CA GLN A 98 0.80 -14.39 -11.25
C GLN A 98 0.19 -13.07 -11.75
N GLU A 99 0.28 -12.81 -13.07
CA GLU A 99 -0.17 -11.54 -13.68
C GLU A 99 -1.71 -11.36 -13.70
N GLY A 100 -2.51 -12.43 -13.54
CA GLY A 100 -3.95 -12.39 -13.81
C GLY A 100 -4.81 -11.72 -12.71
N ASP A 101 -4.40 -11.78 -11.47
CA ASP A 101 -5.24 -11.34 -10.32
C ASP A 101 -5.02 -9.86 -9.94
N GLU A 102 -3.83 -9.31 -10.18
CA GLU A 102 -3.48 -7.92 -9.81
C GLU A 102 -4.34 -6.86 -10.51
N SER A 103 -4.74 -7.08 -11.77
CA SER A 103 -5.54 -6.11 -12.51
C SER A 103 -6.98 -6.00 -11.97
N HIS A 104 -7.55 -7.09 -11.50
CA HIS A 104 -8.87 -7.12 -10.87
C HIS A 104 -8.84 -6.46 -9.49
N ILE A 105 -7.85 -6.81 -8.67
CA ILE A 105 -7.63 -6.19 -7.37
C ILE A 105 -7.45 -4.69 -7.52
N ALA A 106 -6.66 -4.25 -8.51
CA ALA A 106 -6.43 -2.83 -8.77
C ALA A 106 -7.73 -2.09 -9.08
N LYS A 107 -8.61 -2.66 -9.92
CA LYS A 107 -9.91 -2.05 -10.25
C LYS A 107 -10.81 -1.93 -9.02
N GLU A 108 -10.91 -3.00 -8.22
CA GLU A 108 -11.71 -3.00 -7.00
C GLU A 108 -11.22 -1.94 -6.00
N LEU A 109 -9.90 -1.86 -5.78
CA LEU A 109 -9.30 -0.87 -4.88
C LEU A 109 -9.47 0.56 -5.39
N LEU A 110 -9.36 0.78 -6.70
CA LEU A 110 -9.58 2.12 -7.26
C LEU A 110 -11.02 2.59 -7.01
N LEU A 111 -12.02 1.72 -7.23
CA LEU A 111 -13.42 2.03 -6.92
C LEU A 111 -13.62 2.28 -5.42
N PHE A 112 -12.99 1.47 -4.56
CA PHE A 112 -13.06 1.67 -3.12
C PHE A 112 -12.47 3.03 -2.70
N ARG A 113 -11.35 3.45 -3.31
CA ARG A 113 -10.68 4.74 -3.03
C ARG A 113 -11.48 5.98 -3.47
N GLU A 114 -12.52 5.81 -4.31
CA GLU A 114 -13.47 6.88 -4.65
C GLU A 114 -14.40 7.21 -3.48
N LEU A 115 -14.56 6.30 -2.52
CA LEU A 115 -15.37 6.56 -1.33
C LEU A 115 -14.70 7.59 -0.42
N GLN A 116 -15.48 8.52 0.08
CA GLN A 116 -14.99 9.55 1.00
C GLN A 116 -14.48 8.92 2.30
N ASN A 117 -13.32 9.38 2.77
CA ASN A 117 -12.64 8.88 3.98
C ASN A 117 -12.24 7.39 3.91
N SER A 118 -12.14 6.80 2.72
CA SER A 118 -11.65 5.45 2.56
C SER A 118 -10.14 5.36 2.79
N ILE A 119 -9.72 4.26 3.40
CA ILE A 119 -8.32 3.87 3.55
C ILE A 119 -8.18 2.38 3.26
N ASP A 120 -7.12 1.98 2.60
CA ASP A 120 -6.81 0.57 2.33
C ASP A 120 -5.39 0.22 2.75
N THR A 121 -5.18 -1.05 3.04
CA THR A 121 -3.85 -1.61 3.33
C THR A 121 -3.80 -3.09 3.00
N VAL A 122 -2.57 -3.65 3.04
CA VAL A 122 -2.34 -5.09 2.93
C VAL A 122 -2.03 -5.65 4.31
N ILE A 123 -2.62 -6.77 4.66
CA ILE A 123 -2.31 -7.50 5.90
C ILE A 123 -0.86 -8.00 5.81
N ARG A 124 -0.03 -7.62 6.78
CA ARG A 124 1.41 -7.94 6.77
C ARG A 124 1.80 -9.03 7.77
N ASP A 125 0.97 -9.27 8.76
CA ASP A 125 1.24 -10.18 9.86
C ASP A 125 0.07 -11.15 10.11
N ASP A 126 0.27 -12.09 11.02
CA ASP A 126 -0.68 -13.14 11.37
C ASP A 126 -1.63 -12.78 12.53
N GLY A 127 -1.59 -11.53 13.00
CA GLY A 127 -2.34 -11.11 14.19
C GLY A 127 -3.86 -11.22 14.06
N MET A 128 -4.40 -11.23 12.84
CA MET A 128 -5.84 -11.26 12.57
C MET A 128 -6.35 -12.58 11.99
N ILE A 129 -5.55 -13.64 11.99
CA ILE A 129 -5.99 -15.01 11.65
C ILE A 129 -7.03 -15.47 12.69
N PRO A 130 -8.10 -16.21 12.28
CA PRO A 130 -8.31 -16.84 10.97
C PRO A 130 -9.09 -15.99 9.94
N PHE A 131 -9.51 -14.77 10.27
CA PHE A 131 -10.37 -14.01 9.37
C PHE A 131 -9.59 -13.25 8.29
N LEU A 132 -8.41 -12.72 8.63
CA LEU A 132 -7.54 -11.97 7.72
C LEU A 132 -6.15 -12.62 7.72
N TYR A 133 -5.67 -12.97 6.53
CA TYR A 133 -4.37 -13.61 6.35
C TYR A 133 -3.36 -12.63 5.76
N PRO A 134 -2.05 -12.78 6.04
CA PRO A 134 -1.00 -12.03 5.37
C PRO A 134 -1.15 -12.08 3.85
N GLY A 135 -1.09 -10.89 3.20
CA GLY A 135 -1.33 -10.73 1.77
C GLY A 135 -2.77 -10.37 1.40
N ASN A 136 -3.77 -10.52 2.28
CA ASN A 136 -5.12 -10.02 1.99
C ASN A 136 -5.10 -8.48 1.91
N TYR A 137 -5.88 -7.92 0.99
CA TYR A 137 -6.17 -6.50 0.97
C TYR A 137 -7.42 -6.20 1.80
N VAL A 138 -7.38 -5.13 2.56
CA VAL A 138 -8.50 -4.66 3.36
C VAL A 138 -8.71 -3.18 3.17
N GLY A 139 -9.98 -2.77 3.18
CA GLY A 139 -10.38 -1.38 3.12
C GLY A 139 -11.33 -1.03 4.26
N GLY A 140 -11.15 0.14 4.82
CA GLY A 140 -11.97 0.68 5.90
C GLY A 140 -12.42 2.12 5.62
N ILE A 141 -13.43 2.56 6.33
CA ILE A 141 -13.90 3.95 6.31
C ILE A 141 -13.51 4.60 7.64
N ILE A 142 -12.73 5.69 7.55
CA ILE A 142 -12.30 6.44 8.73
C ILE A 142 -13.53 7.03 9.43
N VAL A 143 -13.66 6.75 10.70
CA VAL A 143 -14.74 7.27 11.53
C VAL A 143 -14.39 8.64 12.11
N ASN A 144 -15.38 9.54 12.22
CA ASN A 144 -15.19 10.85 12.85
C ASN A 144 -15.06 10.76 14.38
N ASN A 145 -15.64 9.72 14.98
CA ASN A 145 -15.53 9.42 16.39
C ASN A 145 -14.95 8.03 16.58
N ILE A 146 -13.75 7.95 17.15
CA ILE A 146 -13.00 6.69 17.35
C ILE A 146 -13.79 5.72 18.24
N GLU A 147 -14.58 6.22 19.19
CA GLU A 147 -15.41 5.40 20.06
C GLU A 147 -16.38 4.47 19.28
N SER A 148 -16.83 4.91 18.11
CA SER A 148 -17.69 4.10 17.24
C SER A 148 -16.99 2.89 16.61
N ALA A 149 -15.67 2.83 16.68
CA ALA A 149 -14.83 1.75 16.17
C ALA A 149 -14.46 0.71 17.24
N ILE A 150 -14.78 0.97 18.50
CA ILE A 150 -14.50 0.03 19.61
C ILE A 150 -15.16 -1.33 19.36
N GLY A 151 -14.40 -2.39 19.60
CA GLY A 151 -14.82 -3.79 19.41
C GLY A 151 -14.80 -4.26 17.95
N LYS A 152 -14.40 -3.40 17.01
CA LYS A 152 -14.32 -3.74 15.57
C LYS A 152 -12.89 -4.01 15.15
N ASP A 153 -12.76 -4.81 14.10
CA ASP A 153 -11.54 -4.94 13.32
C ASP A 153 -11.34 -3.69 12.45
N CYS A 154 -10.22 -3.03 12.69
CA CYS A 154 -9.94 -1.72 12.12
C CYS A 154 -8.57 -1.66 11.47
N ILE A 155 -8.46 -0.85 10.42
CA ILE A 155 -7.20 -0.23 10.03
C ILE A 155 -7.00 0.95 10.98
N ILE A 156 -5.88 0.98 11.69
CA ILE A 156 -5.57 1.95 12.73
C ILE A 156 -4.28 2.65 12.36
N ILE A 157 -4.28 3.98 12.40
CA ILE A 157 -3.07 4.79 12.27
C ILE A 157 -2.74 5.37 13.64
N ALA A 158 -1.60 4.94 14.20
CA ALA A 158 -1.10 5.45 15.47
C ALA A 158 -0.48 6.85 15.30
N ASP A 159 -0.23 7.55 16.41
CA ASP A 159 0.34 8.90 16.39
C ASP A 159 1.75 8.98 15.75
N ASN A 160 2.49 7.86 15.76
CA ASN A 160 3.79 7.72 15.11
C ASN A 160 3.71 7.32 13.62
N ASP A 161 2.51 7.41 13.01
CA ASP A 161 2.21 7.02 11.63
C ASP A 161 2.35 5.50 11.31
N GLU A 162 2.53 4.66 12.31
CA GLU A 162 2.45 3.22 12.13
C GLU A 162 1.02 2.77 11.82
N VAL A 163 0.90 1.83 10.88
CA VAL A 163 -0.39 1.29 10.44
C VAL A 163 -0.55 -0.13 10.99
N PHE A 164 -1.64 -0.34 11.70
CA PHE A 164 -2.02 -1.63 12.26
C PHE A 164 -3.37 -2.09 11.74
N VAL A 165 -3.57 -3.41 11.66
CA VAL A 165 -4.89 -4.01 11.49
C VAL A 165 -5.17 -4.86 12.72
N ARG A 166 -6.03 -4.36 13.61
CA ARG A 166 -6.30 -4.95 14.92
C ARG A 166 -7.75 -4.72 15.35
N ILE A 167 -8.17 -5.45 16.38
CA ILE A 167 -9.38 -5.08 17.11
C ILE A 167 -9.06 -3.91 18.02
N LEU A 168 -9.90 -2.89 17.98
CA LEU A 168 -9.75 -1.69 18.80
C LEU A 168 -10.49 -1.89 20.13
N ARG A 169 -9.83 -1.61 21.26
CA ARG A 169 -10.43 -1.60 22.59
C ARG A 169 -10.10 -0.32 23.33
N HIS A 170 -10.83 -0.03 24.42
CA HIS A 170 -10.44 1.05 25.32
C HIS A 170 -9.12 0.72 26.00
N GLY A 171 -8.26 1.71 26.11
CA GLY A 171 -7.08 1.66 26.96
C GLY A 171 -7.40 2.03 28.41
N GLU A 172 -6.37 2.06 29.25
CA GLU A 172 -6.50 2.42 30.67
C GLU A 172 -6.69 3.92 30.88
N GLU A 173 -6.17 4.75 29.98
CA GLU A 173 -6.25 6.21 30.05
C GLU A 173 -7.29 6.77 29.08
N PRO A 174 -7.90 7.95 29.39
CA PRO A 174 -8.79 8.63 28.45
C PRO A 174 -8.12 8.92 27.10
N ALA A 175 -8.84 8.70 26.00
CA ALA A 175 -8.35 8.85 24.62
C ALA A 175 -7.13 7.98 24.26
N ARG A 176 -6.93 6.89 25.01
CA ARG A 176 -5.96 5.84 24.73
C ARG A 176 -6.68 4.55 24.40
N TYR A 177 -6.03 3.73 23.58
CA TYR A 177 -6.67 2.53 23.04
C TYR A 177 -5.70 1.36 23.07
N ASP A 178 -6.26 0.17 23.22
CA ASP A 178 -5.55 -1.09 23.10
C ASP A 178 -5.80 -1.70 21.72
N LEU A 179 -4.74 -2.09 21.05
CA LEU A 179 -4.74 -2.71 19.73
C LEU A 179 -4.50 -4.21 19.92
N VAL A 180 -5.55 -5.02 19.72
CA VAL A 180 -5.55 -6.43 20.11
C VAL A 180 -5.52 -7.34 18.89
N CYS A 181 -4.64 -8.35 18.89
CA CYS A 181 -4.66 -9.44 17.93
C CYS A 181 -5.85 -10.35 18.16
N LEU A 182 -6.47 -10.82 17.08
CA LEU A 182 -7.49 -11.87 17.15
C LEU A 182 -6.85 -13.25 17.32
N ASN A 183 -5.66 -13.44 16.74
CA ASN A 183 -4.93 -14.70 16.78
C ASN A 183 -4.17 -14.87 18.09
N GLU A 184 -4.67 -15.74 18.96
CA GLU A 184 -3.99 -16.06 20.23
C GLU A 184 -2.64 -16.79 20.03
N LYS A 185 -2.46 -17.44 18.85
CA LYS A 185 -1.23 -18.17 18.47
C LYS A 185 -0.33 -17.38 17.55
N THR A 186 -0.51 -16.03 17.49
CA THR A 186 0.29 -15.16 16.64
C THR A 186 1.79 -15.31 16.91
N THR A 187 2.59 -15.21 15.85
CA THR A 187 4.05 -15.18 15.91
C THR A 187 4.60 -13.83 16.38
N LEU A 188 3.75 -12.82 16.49
CA LEU A 188 4.13 -11.49 16.93
C LEU A 188 4.60 -11.47 18.38
N VAL A 189 5.70 -10.76 18.63
CA VAL A 189 6.25 -10.57 19.99
C VAL A 189 5.25 -9.88 20.91
N LYS A 190 4.49 -8.90 20.37
CA LYS A 190 3.44 -8.19 21.10
C LYS A 190 2.08 -8.53 20.52
N LYS A 191 1.32 -9.36 21.23
CA LYS A 191 -0.07 -9.72 20.89
C LYS A 191 -1.05 -8.55 21.11
N GLU A 192 -0.69 -7.63 21.97
CA GLU A 192 -1.47 -6.46 22.34
C GLU A 192 -0.54 -5.26 22.47
N ILE A 193 -0.94 -4.14 21.88
CA ILE A 193 -0.27 -2.86 22.05
C ILE A 193 -1.19 -2.02 22.92
N LYS A 194 -0.78 -1.77 24.16
CA LYS A 194 -1.61 -1.14 25.16
C LYS A 194 -1.46 0.37 25.21
N ASN A 195 -2.56 1.01 25.59
CA ASN A 195 -2.62 2.41 25.97
C ASN A 195 -2.01 3.35 24.91
N THR A 196 -2.33 3.10 23.64
CA THR A 196 -1.74 3.78 22.48
C THR A 196 -2.60 4.97 22.05
N ALA A 197 -1.95 6.09 21.74
CA ALA A 197 -2.60 7.20 21.06
C ALA A 197 -2.75 6.88 19.57
N ILE A 198 -3.93 7.12 19.01
CA ILE A 198 -4.20 6.88 17.60
C ILE A 198 -4.75 8.11 16.92
N LYS A 199 -4.33 8.34 15.66
CA LYS A 199 -4.83 9.45 14.83
C LYS A 199 -6.19 9.11 14.24
N PHE A 200 -6.31 7.89 13.72
CA PHE A 200 -7.50 7.43 13.00
C PHE A 200 -7.76 5.96 13.26
N ALA A 201 -9.06 5.62 13.25
CA ALA A 201 -9.55 4.26 13.16
C ALA A 201 -10.53 4.15 11.99
N ALA A 202 -10.40 3.10 11.20
CA ALA A 202 -11.26 2.80 10.07
C ALA A 202 -11.75 1.35 10.19
N PRO A 203 -12.98 1.11 10.67
CA PRO A 203 -13.59 -0.21 10.64
C PRO A 203 -13.52 -0.81 9.24
N ILE A 204 -13.12 -2.08 9.15
CA ILE A 204 -12.98 -2.77 7.88
C ILE A 204 -14.36 -3.04 7.29
N VAL A 205 -14.57 -2.61 6.05
CA VAL A 205 -15.83 -2.79 5.31
C VAL A 205 -15.64 -3.54 4.00
N TRP A 206 -14.41 -3.70 3.57
CA TRP A 206 -14.05 -4.41 2.35
C TRP A 206 -12.84 -5.29 2.56
N ILE A 207 -12.88 -6.52 2.02
CA ILE A 207 -11.80 -7.51 2.11
C ILE A 207 -11.64 -8.18 0.75
N ARG A 208 -10.43 -8.16 0.21
CA ARG A 208 -10.04 -8.99 -0.94
C ARG A 208 -9.05 -10.06 -0.47
N ARG A 209 -9.50 -11.29 -0.47
CA ARG A 209 -8.64 -12.44 -0.16
C ARG A 209 -7.84 -12.83 -1.39
N ILE A 210 -6.55 -13.08 -1.19
CA ILE A 210 -5.70 -13.68 -2.21
C ILE A 210 -5.67 -15.17 -1.90
N PHE A 211 -6.22 -15.97 -2.82
CA PHE A 211 -6.08 -17.42 -2.75
C PHE A 211 -4.67 -17.76 -3.24
N ARG A 212 -3.78 -18.13 -2.34
CA ARG A 212 -2.58 -18.86 -2.73
C ARG A 212 -3.03 -20.29 -2.97
N GLU A 213 -2.85 -20.82 -4.18
CA GLU A 213 -2.88 -22.27 -4.38
C GLU A 213 -1.75 -22.83 -3.50
N ASN A 214 -2.14 -23.43 -2.36
CA ASN A 214 -1.22 -24.21 -1.56
C ASN A 214 -0.86 -25.43 -2.41
N ASN A 215 0.35 -25.48 -2.96
CA ASN A 215 0.97 -26.73 -3.36
C ASN A 215 1.15 -27.56 -2.09
N TYR A 216 0.19 -28.47 -1.86
CA TYR A 216 0.34 -29.56 -0.90
C TYR A 216 1.24 -30.65 -1.52
#